data_0c8fb30baa9a1dc1706011a1136eb7a2
#
_entry.id   0c8fb30baa9a1dc1706011a1136eb7a2
#
_cell.length_a   1.000
_cell.length_b   1.000
_cell.length_c   1.000
_cell.angle_alpha   90.00
_cell.angle_beta   90.00
_cell.angle_gamma   90.00
#
_symmetry.space_group_name_H-M   'P 1'
#
loop_
_entity.id
_entity.type
_entity.pdbx_description
1 polymer ?
#
loop_
_entity_poly.entity_id
_entity_poly.type
_entity_poly.pdbx_seq_one_letter_code
_entity_poly.pdbx_strand_id
1 'polypeptide(L)'
;MFDWCEREHEDIDRLIANDPNNIQALRNCGLLKFFEIPGMRAQLVLLEHLIGLWDPNEDFFRAREHLLMLEIDDIYFLTGLSRRGEYVSLVGKRNIRMSTKSLIHNHCIAGEKKSGSKITITDVTGFILKAILYTITRIVHSASCHAATKSQMLYALDCVKPHVFNWCDGVLRNMKENLTKCHRGQLRDFGYGSLLVSFFLERVPSYRP
;
A
#
# COMPACT_ATOMS: atom_id res chain seq x y z
N MET A 1 -13.91 -6.89 4.31
CA MET A 1 -14.55 -5.60 4.62
C MET A 1 -13.41 -4.60 4.75
N PHE A 2 -13.16 -3.81 3.69
CA PHE A 2 -12.24 -2.69 3.77
C PHE A 2 -12.98 -1.56 4.47
N ASP A 3 -13.09 -1.65 5.79
CA ASP A 3 -13.07 -0.46 6.60
C ASP A 3 -11.65 0.09 6.49
N TRP A 4 -11.45 0.97 5.53
CA TRP A 4 -10.52 2.05 5.77
C TRP A 4 -10.95 2.58 7.12
N CYS A 5 -10.11 2.39 8.14
CA CYS A 5 -10.47 2.80 9.47
C CYS A 5 -10.68 4.33 9.40
N GLU A 6 -11.92 4.75 9.22
CA GLU A 6 -12.29 6.16 9.02
C GLU A 6 -11.65 7.03 10.10
N ARG A 7 -11.56 6.49 11.33
CA ARG A 7 -10.87 7.16 12.45
C ARG A 7 -9.37 7.34 12.26
N GLU A 8 -8.66 6.33 11.74
CA GLU A 8 -7.22 6.46 11.51
C GLU A 8 -6.91 7.37 10.33
N HIS A 9 -7.79 7.42 9.34
CA HIS A 9 -7.69 8.36 8.22
C HIS A 9 -7.97 9.79 8.70
N GLU A 10 -9.02 9.99 9.49
CA GLU A 10 -9.31 11.28 10.13
C GLU A 10 -8.17 11.76 11.03
N ASP A 11 -7.54 10.87 11.80
CA ASP A 11 -6.40 11.24 12.65
C ASP A 11 -5.17 11.61 11.82
N ILE A 12 -4.90 10.91 10.72
CA ILE A 12 -3.80 11.24 9.81
C ILE A 12 -4.11 12.53 9.05
N ASP A 13 -5.31 12.71 8.55
CA ASP A 13 -5.74 13.94 7.87
C ASP A 13 -5.65 15.15 8.77
N ARG A 14 -6.10 15.04 10.03
CA ARG A 14 -5.94 16.12 11.03
C ARG A 14 -4.48 16.45 11.30
N LEU A 15 -3.65 15.44 11.35
CA LEU A 15 -2.23 15.61 11.65
C LEU A 15 -1.46 16.17 10.42
N ILE A 16 -1.86 15.82 9.20
CA ILE A 16 -1.32 16.40 7.97
C ILE A 16 -1.75 17.87 7.84
N ALA A 17 -3.03 18.16 8.11
CA ALA A 17 -3.59 19.51 8.00
C ALA A 17 -2.93 20.52 8.98
N ASN A 18 -2.37 20.04 10.10
CA ASN A 18 -1.85 20.91 11.16
C ASN A 18 -0.36 21.29 10.99
N ASP A 19 0.39 20.68 10.04
CA ASP A 19 1.80 21.02 9.83
C ASP A 19 2.18 20.96 8.33
N PRO A 20 2.45 22.11 7.70
CA PRO A 20 2.90 22.19 6.31
C PRO A 20 4.16 21.36 6.00
N ASN A 21 5.03 21.14 6.99
CA ASN A 21 6.25 20.34 6.80
C ASN A 21 5.90 18.87 6.56
N ASN A 22 4.82 18.36 7.15
CA ASN A 22 4.36 17.00 6.96
C ASN A 22 3.87 16.78 5.52
N ILE A 23 3.12 17.75 4.99
CA ILE A 23 2.65 17.74 3.58
C ILE A 23 3.85 17.72 2.64
N GLN A 24 4.84 18.57 2.91
CA GLN A 24 6.04 18.62 2.07
C GLN A 24 6.86 17.33 2.13
N ALA A 25 6.96 16.69 3.29
CA ALA A 25 7.64 15.40 3.44
C ALA A 25 6.94 14.29 2.64
N LEU A 26 5.61 14.19 2.73
CA LEU A 26 4.81 13.23 1.95
C LEU A 26 4.91 13.50 0.44
N ARG A 27 4.94 14.77 0.03
CA ARG A 27 5.16 15.16 -1.38
C ARG A 27 6.54 14.71 -1.86
N ASN A 28 7.57 14.94 -1.07
CA ASN A 28 8.95 14.61 -1.43
C ASN A 28 9.18 13.10 -1.60
N CYS A 29 8.47 12.26 -0.84
CA CYS A 29 8.55 10.81 -1.00
C CYS A 29 7.52 10.22 -1.98
N GLY A 30 6.71 11.06 -2.64
CA GLY A 30 5.74 10.64 -3.66
C GLY A 30 4.49 9.94 -3.12
N LEU A 31 4.19 10.10 -1.83
CA LEU A 31 3.05 9.45 -1.17
C LEU A 31 1.85 10.39 -0.94
N LEU A 32 2.01 11.71 -1.14
CA LEU A 32 0.96 12.69 -0.84
C LEU A 32 -0.34 12.42 -1.63
N LYS A 33 -0.20 12.10 -2.91
CA LYS A 33 -1.35 11.82 -3.80
C LYS A 33 -2.29 10.76 -3.27
N PHE A 34 -1.77 9.80 -2.53
CA PHE A 34 -2.58 8.77 -1.93
C PHE A 34 -3.62 9.31 -0.94
N PHE A 35 -3.27 10.33 -0.16
CA PHE A 35 -4.19 10.97 0.78
C PHE A 35 -5.25 11.84 0.10
N GLU A 36 -5.07 12.14 -1.19
CA GLU A 36 -6.04 12.87 -2.01
C GLU A 36 -7.07 11.94 -2.69
N ILE A 37 -6.87 10.60 -2.62
CA ILE A 37 -7.80 9.62 -3.21
C ILE A 37 -9.05 9.52 -2.33
N PRO A 38 -10.26 9.77 -2.88
CA PRO A 38 -11.47 9.61 -2.11
C PRO A 38 -11.69 8.16 -1.68
N GLY A 39 -12.14 7.96 -0.45
CA GLY A 39 -12.45 6.62 0.07
C GLY A 39 -13.53 5.95 -0.79
N MET A 40 -13.24 4.75 -1.29
CA MET A 40 -14.20 3.94 -2.03
C MET A 40 -14.56 2.69 -1.24
N ARG A 41 -15.84 2.36 -1.16
CA ARG A 41 -16.31 1.07 -0.64
C ARG A 41 -16.37 0.07 -1.80
N ALA A 42 -15.44 -0.87 -1.82
CA ALA A 42 -15.51 -1.97 -2.78
C ALA A 42 -16.69 -2.90 -2.44
N GLN A 43 -17.55 -3.18 -3.41
CA GLN A 43 -18.61 -4.17 -3.27
C GLN A 43 -17.97 -5.57 -3.32
N LEU A 44 -18.16 -6.36 -2.27
CA LEU A 44 -17.52 -7.67 -2.12
C LEU A 44 -17.85 -8.61 -3.30
N VAL A 45 -19.12 -8.67 -3.70
CA VAL A 45 -19.57 -9.52 -4.82
C VAL A 45 -18.90 -9.13 -6.14
N LEU A 46 -18.79 -7.82 -6.41
CA LEU A 46 -18.08 -7.35 -7.60
C LEU A 46 -16.59 -7.70 -7.51
N LEU A 47 -15.97 -7.53 -6.36
CA LEU A 47 -14.57 -7.84 -6.15
C LEU A 47 -14.27 -9.32 -6.37
N GLU A 48 -15.09 -10.22 -5.83
CA GLU A 48 -14.97 -11.67 -6.05
C GLU A 48 -15.11 -12.02 -7.52
N HIS A 49 -16.07 -11.41 -8.23
CA HIS A 49 -16.22 -11.57 -9.66
C HIS A 49 -14.96 -11.13 -10.42
N LEU A 50 -14.42 -9.94 -10.12
CA LEU A 50 -13.23 -9.40 -10.78
C LEU A 50 -11.99 -10.28 -10.53
N ILE A 51 -11.80 -10.77 -9.30
CA ILE A 51 -10.72 -11.71 -8.98
C ILE A 51 -10.87 -13.03 -9.79
N GLY A 52 -12.11 -13.48 -9.98
CA GLY A 52 -12.40 -14.66 -10.80
C GLY A 52 -12.00 -14.53 -12.28
N LEU A 53 -11.92 -13.28 -12.79
CA LEU A 53 -11.48 -13.03 -14.18
C LEU A 53 -9.95 -13.09 -14.36
N TRP A 54 -9.18 -13.13 -13.27
CA TRP A 54 -7.71 -13.15 -13.31
C TRP A 54 -7.18 -14.49 -13.83
N ASP A 55 -6.32 -14.47 -14.84
CA ASP A 55 -5.55 -15.62 -15.28
C ASP A 55 -4.15 -15.59 -14.68
N PRO A 56 -3.87 -16.42 -13.66
CA PRO A 56 -2.60 -16.40 -12.93
C PRO A 56 -1.40 -16.93 -13.72
N ASN A 57 -1.63 -17.55 -14.89
CA ASN A 57 -0.55 -18.08 -15.74
C ASN A 57 -0.09 -17.05 -16.76
N GLU A 58 -1.03 -16.21 -17.20
CA GLU A 58 -0.81 -15.26 -18.30
C GLU A 58 -0.75 -13.80 -17.79
N ASP A 59 -1.03 -13.57 -16.50
CA ASP A 59 -0.94 -12.25 -15.84
C ASP A 59 -1.89 -11.17 -16.42
N PHE A 60 -3.10 -11.59 -16.88
CA PHE A 60 -4.15 -10.71 -17.37
C PHE A 60 -5.55 -11.09 -16.87
N PHE A 61 -6.52 -10.19 -17.06
CA PHE A 61 -7.93 -10.48 -16.82
C PHE A 61 -8.66 -10.85 -18.11
N ARG A 62 -9.46 -11.91 -18.06
CA ARG A 62 -10.37 -12.30 -19.16
C ARG A 62 -11.76 -11.73 -18.91
N ALA A 63 -12.03 -10.55 -19.44
CA ALA A 63 -13.31 -9.89 -19.32
C ALA A 63 -14.09 -10.00 -20.65
N ARG A 64 -14.92 -11.02 -20.79
CA ARG A 64 -15.62 -11.36 -22.04
C ARG A 64 -14.63 -11.55 -23.20
N GLU A 65 -14.71 -10.68 -24.21
CA GLU A 65 -13.83 -10.70 -25.39
C GLU A 65 -12.54 -9.87 -25.18
N HIS A 66 -12.38 -9.22 -24.01
CA HIS A 66 -11.26 -8.34 -23.72
C HIS A 66 -10.24 -9.03 -22.83
N LEU A 67 -8.97 -8.88 -23.21
CA LEU A 67 -7.82 -9.22 -22.39
C LEU A 67 -7.28 -7.91 -21.80
N LEU A 68 -7.37 -7.78 -20.47
CA LEU A 68 -6.97 -6.58 -19.77
C LEU A 68 -5.69 -6.84 -18.99
N MET A 69 -4.62 -6.18 -19.39
CA MET A 69 -3.35 -6.20 -18.67
C MET A 69 -3.32 -5.07 -17.66
N LEU A 70 -2.92 -5.41 -16.44
CA LEU A 70 -2.66 -4.42 -15.41
C LEU A 70 -1.19 -3.98 -15.51
N GLU A 71 -0.97 -2.71 -15.77
CA GLU A 71 0.34 -2.13 -16.05
C GLU A 71 0.74 -1.06 -15.01
N ILE A 72 2.00 -0.68 -15.03
CA ILE A 72 2.54 0.32 -14.10
C ILE A 72 1.87 1.70 -14.28
N ASP A 73 1.50 2.02 -15.51
CA ASP A 73 0.81 3.27 -15.84
C ASP A 73 -0.62 3.31 -15.29
N ASP A 74 -1.31 2.16 -15.21
CA ASP A 74 -2.62 2.09 -14.56
C ASP A 74 -2.51 2.43 -13.07
N ILE A 75 -1.51 1.86 -12.38
CA ILE A 75 -1.25 2.19 -10.98
C ILE A 75 -0.94 3.68 -10.82
N TYR A 76 -0.10 4.23 -11.71
CA TYR A 76 0.23 5.65 -11.67
C TYR A 76 -1.01 6.55 -11.85
N PHE A 77 -1.85 6.28 -12.85
CA PHE A 77 -3.04 7.09 -13.14
C PHE A 77 -4.08 6.97 -12.03
N LEU A 78 -4.26 5.79 -11.45
CA LEU A 78 -5.27 5.56 -10.42
C LEU A 78 -4.84 6.06 -9.03
N THR A 79 -3.53 6.07 -8.74
CA THR A 79 -3.04 6.36 -7.38
C THR A 79 -2.22 7.65 -7.28
N GLY A 80 -1.66 8.14 -8.38
CA GLY A 80 -0.70 9.23 -8.40
C GLY A 80 0.65 8.89 -7.73
N LEU A 81 0.90 7.62 -7.39
CA LEU A 81 2.16 7.17 -6.81
C LEU A 81 3.31 7.34 -7.80
N SER A 82 4.55 7.50 -7.30
CA SER A 82 5.72 7.63 -8.17
C SER A 82 5.97 6.34 -8.96
N ARG A 83 6.18 6.48 -10.28
CA ARG A 83 6.66 5.43 -11.19
C ARG A 83 8.14 5.53 -11.51
N ARG A 84 8.86 6.43 -10.83
CA ARG A 84 10.30 6.66 -10.99
C ARG A 84 10.99 6.46 -9.64
N GLY A 85 12.29 6.20 -9.69
CA GLY A 85 13.10 6.04 -8.49
C GLY A 85 13.61 4.62 -8.28
N GLU A 86 14.11 4.35 -7.08
CA GLU A 86 14.65 3.06 -6.72
C GLU A 86 13.57 1.99 -6.64
N TYR A 87 13.93 0.80 -7.05
CA TYR A 87 13.07 -0.38 -7.02
C TYR A 87 12.65 -0.76 -5.58
N VAL A 88 11.35 -0.97 -5.37
CA VAL A 88 10.79 -1.40 -4.09
C VAL A 88 10.68 -2.91 -4.05
N SER A 89 11.53 -3.60 -3.29
CA SER A 89 11.38 -5.02 -3.02
C SER A 89 10.44 -5.24 -1.84
N LEU A 90 9.22 -5.67 -2.11
CA LEU A 90 8.23 -5.99 -1.08
C LEU A 90 8.46 -7.40 -0.51
N VAL A 91 9.01 -8.28 -1.32
CA VAL A 91 9.33 -9.66 -0.97
C VAL A 91 10.85 -9.80 -0.95
N GLY A 92 11.45 -9.70 0.22
CA GLY A 92 12.88 -9.88 0.33
C GLY A 92 13.47 -9.25 1.58
N LYS A 93 14.48 -9.87 2.12
CA LYS A 93 15.29 -9.30 3.19
C LYS A 93 16.17 -8.22 2.57
N ARG A 94 15.74 -6.96 2.66
CA ARG A 94 16.68 -5.86 2.44
C ARG A 94 17.88 -6.13 3.36
N ASN A 95 19.05 -6.25 2.79
CA ASN A 95 20.25 -6.68 3.50
C ASN A 95 20.76 -5.53 4.40
N ILE A 96 20.11 -5.35 5.56
CA ILE A 96 20.38 -4.24 6.46
C ILE A 96 20.85 -4.78 7.81
N ARG A 97 21.99 -4.25 8.25
CA ARG A 97 22.67 -4.59 9.49
C ARG A 97 21.90 -4.25 10.78
N MET A 98 20.81 -3.46 10.71
CA MET A 98 20.00 -3.13 11.89
C MET A 98 19.05 -4.27 12.27
N SER A 99 19.01 -4.59 13.56
CA SER A 99 18.04 -5.55 14.10
C SER A 99 16.66 -4.91 14.28
N THR A 100 15.59 -5.71 14.31
CA THR A 100 14.25 -5.23 14.63
C THR A 100 14.21 -4.60 16.03
N LYS A 101 14.93 -5.16 17.00
CA LYS A 101 15.05 -4.59 18.35
C LYS A 101 15.66 -3.19 18.34
N SER A 102 16.69 -2.96 17.55
CA SER A 102 17.31 -1.65 17.41
C SER A 102 16.36 -0.63 16.78
N LEU A 103 15.56 -1.02 15.78
CA LEU A 103 14.54 -0.15 15.19
C LEU A 103 13.46 0.24 16.19
N ILE A 104 12.96 -0.72 16.96
CA ILE A 104 11.95 -0.47 17.99
C ILE A 104 12.53 0.47 19.07
N HIS A 105 13.74 0.19 19.56
CA HIS A 105 14.38 1.02 20.57
C HIS A 105 14.56 2.48 20.11
N ASN A 106 14.96 2.69 18.87
CA ASN A 106 15.29 4.04 18.36
C ASN A 106 14.07 4.82 17.89
N HIS A 107 12.96 4.16 17.54
CA HIS A 107 11.85 4.78 16.83
C HIS A 107 10.46 4.49 17.41
N CYS A 108 10.36 3.80 18.54
CA CYS A 108 9.07 3.49 19.17
C CYS A 108 9.04 3.92 20.65
N ILE A 109 7.88 4.36 21.11
CA ILE A 109 7.65 4.88 22.48
C ILE A 109 7.88 3.80 23.55
N ALA A 110 7.53 2.56 23.24
CA ALA A 110 7.63 1.42 24.18
C ALA A 110 8.82 0.53 23.81
N GLY A 111 10.04 1.03 24.03
CA GLY A 111 11.30 0.33 23.67
C GLY A 111 11.52 -1.05 24.31
N GLU A 112 10.62 -1.54 25.15
CA GLU A 112 10.90 -2.70 26.00
C GLU A 112 9.96 -3.92 25.86
N LYS A 113 8.81 -3.85 25.17
CA LYS A 113 7.78 -4.84 25.48
C LYS A 113 7.42 -5.90 24.45
N LYS A 114 7.94 -5.93 23.24
CA LYS A 114 7.58 -7.03 22.32
C LYS A 114 8.76 -7.58 21.52
N SER A 115 9.22 -8.74 21.92
CA SER A 115 10.16 -9.59 21.17
C SER A 115 9.45 -10.20 19.93
N GLY A 116 8.92 -9.35 19.05
CA GLY A 116 8.25 -9.76 17.82
C GLY A 116 8.97 -9.24 16.58
N SER A 117 8.74 -9.89 15.44
CA SER A 117 9.24 -9.46 14.14
C SER A 117 8.46 -8.27 13.55
N LYS A 118 7.46 -7.76 14.24
CA LYS A 118 6.55 -6.71 13.78
C LYS A 118 6.64 -5.47 14.66
N ILE A 119 6.54 -4.30 14.03
CA ILE A 119 6.57 -2.98 14.67
C ILE A 119 5.12 -2.46 14.70
N THR A 120 4.60 -2.13 15.89
CA THR A 120 3.26 -1.55 16.01
C THR A 120 3.32 -0.09 15.53
N ILE A 121 2.50 0.25 14.54
CA ILE A 121 2.54 1.58 13.90
C ILE A 121 2.16 2.68 14.89
N THR A 122 1.21 2.42 15.80
CA THR A 122 0.81 3.37 16.85
C THR A 122 1.94 3.74 17.80
N ASP A 123 2.90 2.84 18.00
CA ASP A 123 4.01 3.05 18.92
C ASP A 123 5.18 3.83 18.28
N VAL A 124 5.16 4.04 16.97
CA VAL A 124 6.22 4.76 16.24
C VAL A 124 6.26 6.23 16.68
N THR A 125 7.45 6.70 17.04
CA THR A 125 7.72 8.10 17.39
C THR A 125 7.94 8.93 16.14
N GLY A 126 7.47 10.19 16.20
CA GLY A 126 7.61 11.08 15.05
C GLY A 126 6.48 10.90 14.04
N PHE A 127 5.74 11.98 13.88
CA PHE A 127 4.50 11.98 13.09
C PHE A 127 4.73 11.62 11.62
N ILE A 128 5.73 12.24 10.96
CA ILE A 128 6.05 12.00 9.54
C ILE A 128 6.40 10.53 9.32
N LEU A 129 7.24 9.95 10.17
CA LEU A 129 7.63 8.55 10.07
C LEU A 129 6.43 7.62 10.22
N LYS A 130 5.53 7.93 11.15
CA LYS A 130 4.30 7.17 11.38
C LYS A 130 3.38 7.23 10.16
N ALA A 131 3.14 8.42 9.60
CA ALA A 131 2.31 8.61 8.41
C ALA A 131 2.88 7.88 7.20
N ILE A 132 4.18 7.99 6.94
CA ILE A 132 4.85 7.29 5.84
C ILE A 132 4.76 5.77 6.05
N LEU A 133 5.04 5.28 7.26
CA LEU A 133 4.98 3.85 7.56
C LEU A 133 3.57 3.29 7.41
N TYR A 134 2.56 4.02 7.90
CA TYR A 134 1.15 3.69 7.71
C TYR A 134 0.82 3.58 6.22
N THR A 135 1.20 4.58 5.44
CA THR A 135 0.98 4.61 4.00
C THR A 135 1.61 3.40 3.31
N ILE A 136 2.88 3.13 3.57
CA ILE A 136 3.59 1.97 2.98
C ILE A 136 2.90 0.66 3.37
N THR A 137 2.48 0.51 4.62
CA THR A 137 1.88 -0.72 5.10
C THR A 137 0.49 -0.94 4.51
N ARG A 138 -0.31 0.11 4.44
CA ARG A 138 -1.71 0.03 3.97
C ARG A 138 -1.83 0.01 2.47
N ILE A 139 -1.02 0.79 1.77
CA ILE A 139 -1.16 1.00 0.34
C ILE A 139 -0.29 0.04 -0.44
N VAL A 140 1.00 0.05 -0.14
CA VAL A 140 1.97 -0.71 -0.93
C VAL A 140 1.89 -2.21 -0.63
N HIS A 141 1.56 -2.57 0.61
CA HIS A 141 1.43 -3.97 1.03
C HIS A 141 -0.02 -4.43 1.25
N SER A 142 -0.98 -3.51 1.19
CA SER A 142 -2.41 -3.76 1.47
C SER A 142 -2.65 -4.61 2.73
N ALA A 143 -1.82 -4.43 3.73
CA ALA A 143 -1.92 -5.19 4.96
C ALA A 143 -3.07 -4.66 5.83
N SER A 144 -3.91 -5.54 6.31
CA SER A 144 -5.02 -5.21 7.22
C SER A 144 -4.57 -4.99 8.66
N CYS A 145 -3.29 -5.15 8.97
CA CYS A 145 -2.79 -5.11 10.35
C CYS A 145 -2.13 -3.78 10.72
N HIS A 146 -2.28 -3.39 11.98
CA HIS A 146 -1.65 -2.21 12.58
C HIS A 146 -0.14 -2.40 12.85
N ALA A 147 0.48 -3.40 12.25
CA ALA A 147 1.88 -3.74 12.46
C ALA A 147 2.66 -3.74 11.16
N ALA A 148 3.84 -3.14 11.21
CA ALA A 148 4.77 -3.08 10.10
C ALA A 148 5.91 -4.10 10.25
N THR A 149 6.43 -4.54 9.13
CA THR A 149 7.65 -5.35 9.07
C THR A 149 8.90 -4.47 9.18
N LYS A 150 10.04 -5.10 9.44
CA LYS A 150 11.34 -4.43 9.42
C LYS A 150 11.61 -3.74 8.09
N SER A 151 11.30 -4.38 6.97
CA SER A 151 11.53 -3.82 5.63
C SER A 151 10.69 -2.56 5.40
N GLN A 152 9.41 -2.58 5.79
CA GLN A 152 8.53 -1.41 5.70
C GLN A 152 9.05 -0.23 6.52
N MET A 153 9.50 -0.49 7.75
CA MET A 153 10.08 0.55 8.60
C MET A 153 11.35 1.17 7.99
N LEU A 154 12.17 0.37 7.34
CA LEU A 154 13.39 0.85 6.69
C LEU A 154 13.08 1.69 5.45
N TYR A 155 12.09 1.30 4.65
CA TYR A 155 11.59 2.16 3.57
C TYR A 155 11.03 3.49 4.11
N ALA A 156 10.28 3.44 5.21
CA ALA A 156 9.76 4.66 5.82
C ALA A 156 10.87 5.59 6.31
N LEU A 157 11.93 5.06 6.93
CA LEU A 157 13.09 5.84 7.36
C LEU A 157 13.87 6.44 6.18
N ASP A 158 13.99 5.73 5.08
CA ASP A 158 14.62 6.26 3.87
C ASP A 158 13.76 7.36 3.23
N CYS A 159 12.43 7.25 3.28
CA CYS A 159 11.50 8.27 2.79
C CYS A 159 11.55 9.58 3.60
N VAL A 160 11.97 9.56 4.85
CA VAL A 160 12.20 10.79 5.64
C VAL A 160 13.33 11.63 5.04
N LYS A 161 14.25 11.01 4.32
CA LYS A 161 15.25 11.67 3.49
C LYS A 161 14.68 11.89 2.09
N PRO A 162 15.19 12.82 1.29
CA PRO A 162 14.74 13.03 -0.09
C PRO A 162 15.14 11.84 -0.99
N HIS A 163 14.47 10.72 -0.81
CA HIS A 163 14.66 9.49 -1.58
C HIS A 163 13.38 9.12 -2.29
N VAL A 164 13.47 8.86 -3.59
CA VAL A 164 12.33 8.55 -4.44
C VAL A 164 12.33 7.07 -4.78
N PHE A 165 11.24 6.40 -4.45
CA PHE A 165 10.98 5.01 -4.79
C PHE A 165 9.97 4.88 -5.93
N ASN A 166 10.12 3.84 -6.74
CA ASN A 166 9.11 3.43 -7.71
C ASN A 166 7.98 2.65 -6.98
N TRP A 167 7.06 3.39 -6.36
CA TRP A 167 5.94 2.80 -5.62
C TRP A 167 4.96 2.08 -6.52
N CYS A 168 4.73 2.59 -7.76
CA CYS A 168 3.82 1.95 -8.72
C CYS A 168 4.24 0.52 -9.05
N ASP A 169 5.52 0.28 -9.29
CA ASP A 169 6.05 -1.06 -9.57
C ASP A 169 5.90 -1.98 -8.34
N GLY A 170 6.16 -1.44 -7.14
CA GLY A 170 5.95 -2.19 -5.90
C GLY A 170 4.50 -2.63 -5.70
N VAL A 171 3.55 -1.71 -5.89
CA VAL A 171 2.10 -1.97 -5.79
C VAL A 171 1.66 -2.97 -6.85
N LEU A 172 2.05 -2.75 -8.11
CA LEU A 172 1.69 -3.62 -9.24
C LEU A 172 2.06 -5.08 -8.98
N ARG A 173 3.31 -5.33 -8.59
CA ARG A 173 3.79 -6.70 -8.31
C ARG A 173 3.08 -7.34 -7.14
N ASN A 174 2.91 -6.60 -6.05
CA ASN A 174 2.20 -7.14 -4.89
C ASN A 174 0.72 -7.39 -5.19
N MET A 175 0.09 -6.52 -5.99
CA MET A 175 -1.29 -6.69 -6.45
C MET A 175 -1.45 -7.97 -7.30
N LYS A 176 -0.59 -8.19 -8.29
CA LYS A 176 -0.59 -9.41 -9.12
C LYS A 176 -0.35 -10.68 -8.30
N GLU A 177 0.60 -10.64 -7.36
CA GLU A 177 0.84 -11.76 -6.44
C GLU A 177 -0.39 -12.06 -5.58
N ASN A 178 -1.05 -11.04 -5.03
CA ASN A 178 -2.25 -11.20 -4.22
C ASN A 178 -3.45 -11.68 -5.05
N LEU A 179 -3.64 -11.17 -6.28
CA LEU A 179 -4.64 -11.68 -7.22
C LEU A 179 -4.47 -13.18 -7.46
N THR A 180 -3.24 -13.60 -7.75
CA THR A 180 -2.91 -15.02 -7.96
C THR A 180 -3.20 -15.86 -6.71
N LYS A 181 -2.84 -15.38 -5.53
CA LYS A 181 -3.14 -16.07 -4.26
C LYS A 181 -4.63 -16.16 -3.97
N CYS A 182 -5.38 -15.07 -4.19
CA CYS A 182 -6.85 -15.07 -4.03
C CYS A 182 -7.52 -16.01 -5.01
N HIS A 183 -7.15 -15.97 -6.29
CA HIS A 183 -7.67 -16.85 -7.33
C HIS A 183 -7.44 -18.34 -6.98
N ARG A 184 -6.30 -18.66 -6.38
CA ARG A 184 -5.97 -20.01 -5.90
C ARG A 184 -6.56 -20.37 -4.54
N GLY A 185 -7.35 -19.51 -3.93
CA GLY A 185 -7.92 -19.70 -2.58
C GLY A 185 -6.89 -19.68 -1.44
N GLN A 186 -5.69 -19.21 -1.69
CA GLN A 186 -4.60 -19.13 -0.71
C GLN A 186 -4.65 -17.87 0.14
N LEU A 187 -5.36 -16.84 -0.31
CA LEU A 187 -5.56 -15.57 0.38
C LEU A 187 -7.05 -15.24 0.37
N ARG A 188 -7.61 -14.89 1.53
CA ARG A 188 -9.05 -14.55 1.67
C ARG A 188 -9.32 -13.06 1.56
N ASP A 189 -8.32 -12.23 1.80
CA ASP A 189 -8.45 -10.78 1.84
C ASP A 189 -7.55 -10.15 0.77
N PHE A 190 -8.20 -9.62 -0.27
CA PHE A 190 -7.53 -8.91 -1.36
C PHE A 190 -7.43 -7.42 -1.04
N GLY A 191 -6.31 -7.00 -0.48
CA GLY A 191 -6.09 -5.64 0.02
C GLY A 191 -6.18 -4.49 -0.99
N TYR A 192 -6.31 -4.75 -2.28
CA TYR A 192 -6.40 -3.74 -3.34
C TYR A 192 -7.79 -3.63 -3.99
N GLY A 193 -8.84 -3.95 -3.24
CA GLY A 193 -10.20 -4.03 -3.80
C GLY A 193 -10.64 -2.76 -4.51
N SER A 194 -10.46 -1.59 -3.89
CA SER A 194 -10.82 -0.30 -4.48
C SER A 194 -10.03 -0.01 -5.75
N LEU A 195 -8.73 -0.31 -5.75
CA LEU A 195 -7.87 -0.09 -6.90
C LEU A 195 -8.27 -1.00 -8.08
N LEU A 196 -8.59 -2.27 -7.81
CA LEU A 196 -9.05 -3.21 -8.81
C LEU A 196 -10.39 -2.77 -9.43
N VAL A 197 -11.35 -2.37 -8.61
CA VAL A 197 -12.65 -1.85 -9.08
C VAL A 197 -12.43 -0.60 -9.94
N SER A 198 -11.61 0.34 -9.52
CA SER A 198 -11.30 1.56 -10.29
C SER A 198 -10.66 1.22 -11.64
N PHE A 199 -9.71 0.27 -11.67
CA PHE A 199 -9.10 -0.19 -12.91
C PHE A 199 -10.16 -0.70 -13.91
N PHE A 200 -11.09 -1.55 -13.45
CA PHE A 200 -12.14 -2.07 -14.33
C PHE A 200 -13.13 -0.98 -14.78
N LEU A 201 -13.53 -0.07 -13.90
CA LEU A 201 -14.42 1.04 -14.27
C LEU A 201 -13.79 1.97 -15.32
N GLU A 202 -12.47 2.14 -15.31
CA GLU A 202 -11.76 2.94 -16.31
C GLU A 202 -11.57 2.21 -17.64
N ARG A 203 -11.25 0.91 -17.60
CA ARG A 203 -10.92 0.13 -18.80
C ARG A 203 -12.13 -0.50 -19.48
N VAL A 204 -13.20 -0.77 -18.74
CA VAL A 204 -14.41 -1.44 -19.25
C VAL A 204 -15.64 -0.58 -18.94
N PRO A 205 -16.01 0.35 -19.81
CA PRO A 205 -17.13 1.28 -19.56
C PRO A 205 -18.46 0.61 -19.22
N SER A 206 -18.69 -0.63 -19.66
CA SER A 206 -19.90 -1.40 -19.35
C SER A 206 -20.03 -1.81 -17.87
N TYR A 207 -18.99 -1.63 -17.06
CA TYR A 207 -19.04 -1.82 -15.61
C TYR A 207 -19.35 -0.51 -14.86
N ARG A 208 -19.37 0.63 -15.55
CA ARG A 208 -19.78 1.89 -14.94
C ARG A 208 -21.30 1.86 -14.65
N PRO A 209 -21.74 2.30 -13.45
CA PRO A 209 -23.14 2.36 -13.09
C PRO A 209 -23.94 3.34 -13.96
#